data_9e2d848e92aaf21fc1aaed4e650e63b6
#
_entry.id   9e2d848e92aaf21fc1aaed4e650e63b6
#
_cell.length_a   1.000
_cell.length_b   1.000
_cell.length_c   1.000
_cell.angle_alpha   90.00
_cell.angle_beta   90.00
_cell.angle_gamma   90.00
#
_symmetry.space_group_name_H-M   'P 1'
#
loop_
_entity.id
_entity.type
_entity.pdbx_description
1 polymer ?
#
loop_
_entity_poly.entity_id
_entity_poly.type
_entity_poly.pdbx_seq_one_letter_code
_entity_poly.pdbx_strand_id
1 'polypeptide(L)'
;MAWMSKTDNPFRYFNSSPKAIRLFVMLFVRFPLSLRNVEDLLFERGIDICHETVCLWWNRFGPIFAADIRRQRVSRMRGFRQWRWHLDDVFLKINGATHYLWRAVDHEGEILESYVTKKRDKSAALAFMKRALKRHGKAKTIVTDGLRSYPAAMHDLGNGDRRDIAAGSN
;
A
#
# COMPACT_ATOMS: atom_id res chain seq x y z
N MET A 1 2.74 13.06 -19.28
CA MET A 1 3.14 11.77 -18.70
C MET A 1 4.65 11.59 -18.82
N ALA A 2 5.40 12.14 -17.90
CA ALA A 2 6.85 11.98 -17.85
C ALA A 2 7.16 10.82 -16.89
N TRP A 3 7.37 9.64 -17.42
CA TRP A 3 7.47 8.42 -16.64
C TRP A 3 8.87 8.00 -16.26
N MET A 4 9.91 8.61 -16.77
CA MET A 4 11.29 8.27 -16.34
C MET A 4 12.28 9.24 -16.98
N SER A 5 13.35 9.57 -16.27
CA SER A 5 14.52 10.20 -16.86
C SER A 5 15.06 9.32 -18.00
N LYS A 6 15.58 9.94 -19.05
CA LYS A 6 16.06 9.30 -20.30
C LYS A 6 17.15 8.23 -20.11
N THR A 7 17.68 8.06 -18.92
CA THR A 7 18.86 7.23 -18.60
C THR A 7 18.59 5.81 -18.13
N ASP A 8 17.37 5.49 -17.64
CA ASP A 8 17.05 4.14 -17.11
C ASP A 8 15.74 3.61 -17.70
N ASN A 9 15.81 3.03 -18.90
CA ASN A 9 14.69 2.26 -19.43
C ASN A 9 14.72 0.83 -18.86
N PRO A 10 13.86 0.48 -17.91
CA PRO A 10 13.85 -0.83 -17.26
C PRO A 10 13.48 -1.97 -18.22
N PHE A 11 12.96 -1.61 -19.42
CA PHE A 11 12.54 -2.58 -20.46
C PHE A 11 13.61 -2.84 -21.52
N ARG A 12 14.82 -2.26 -21.38
CA ARG A 12 15.83 -2.21 -22.44
C ARG A 12 16.26 -3.58 -23.02
N TYR A 13 16.16 -4.65 -22.26
CA TYR A 13 16.63 -5.98 -22.68
C TYR A 13 15.49 -7.00 -22.78
N PHE A 14 14.25 -6.53 -22.85
CA PHE A 14 13.08 -7.40 -22.98
C PHE A 14 12.58 -7.41 -24.42
N ASN A 15 12.38 -8.60 -24.99
CA ASN A 15 11.84 -8.77 -26.35
C ASN A 15 10.37 -8.36 -26.48
N SER A 16 9.66 -8.25 -25.36
CA SER A 16 8.26 -7.86 -25.32
C SER A 16 8.11 -6.35 -25.28
N SER A 17 7.03 -5.84 -25.91
CA SER A 17 6.82 -4.41 -25.96
C SER A 17 6.61 -3.82 -24.56
N PRO A 18 7.15 -2.62 -24.24
CA PRO A 18 6.90 -1.95 -22.96
C PRO A 18 5.41 -1.73 -22.67
N LYS A 19 4.58 -1.63 -23.71
CA LYS A 19 3.12 -1.50 -23.58
C LYS A 19 2.49 -2.78 -23.05
N ALA A 20 2.91 -3.95 -23.55
CA ALA A 20 2.44 -5.26 -23.09
C ALA A 20 2.81 -5.49 -21.62
N ILE A 21 4.07 -5.22 -21.25
CA ILE A 21 4.54 -5.35 -19.87
C ILE A 21 3.76 -4.42 -18.92
N ARG A 22 3.53 -3.18 -19.34
CA ARG A 22 2.71 -2.23 -18.54
C ARG A 22 1.27 -2.69 -18.40
N LEU A 23 0.66 -3.18 -19.48
CA LEU A 23 -0.72 -3.70 -19.45
C LEU A 23 -0.82 -4.86 -18.45
N PHE A 24 0.12 -5.81 -18.52
CA PHE A 24 0.21 -6.92 -17.58
C PHE A 24 0.24 -6.44 -16.12
N VAL A 25 1.21 -5.59 -15.78
CA VAL A 25 1.36 -5.11 -14.39
C VAL A 25 0.13 -4.33 -13.95
N MET A 26 -0.45 -3.50 -14.81
CA MET A 26 -1.67 -2.75 -14.51
C MET A 26 -2.85 -3.67 -14.22
N LEU A 27 -3.05 -4.73 -15.00
CA LEU A 27 -4.11 -5.72 -14.80
C LEU A 27 -3.95 -6.42 -13.45
N PHE A 28 -2.74 -6.89 -13.16
CA PHE A 28 -2.46 -7.60 -11.92
C PHE A 28 -2.54 -6.73 -10.65
N VAL A 29 -2.08 -5.47 -10.74
CA VAL A 29 -2.11 -4.54 -9.59
C VAL A 29 -3.51 -3.98 -9.32
N ARG A 30 -4.28 -3.73 -10.38
CA ARG A 30 -5.59 -3.07 -10.28
C ARG A 30 -6.73 -4.04 -9.97
N PHE A 31 -6.60 -5.28 -10.38
CA PHE A 31 -7.65 -6.30 -10.24
C PHE A 31 -7.12 -7.47 -9.42
N PRO A 32 -7.98 -8.16 -8.65
CA PRO A 32 -7.58 -9.34 -7.87
C PRO A 32 -7.46 -10.58 -8.78
N LEU A 33 -6.59 -10.50 -9.78
CA LEU A 33 -6.37 -11.56 -10.76
C LEU A 33 -5.19 -12.44 -10.35
N SER A 34 -5.28 -13.74 -10.65
CA SER A 34 -4.11 -14.61 -10.62
C SER A 34 -3.20 -14.35 -11.82
N LEU A 35 -1.93 -14.76 -11.75
CA LEU A 35 -1.02 -14.63 -12.90
C LEU A 35 -1.54 -15.38 -14.13
N ARG A 36 -2.21 -16.53 -13.92
CA ARG A 36 -2.83 -17.31 -14.99
C ARG A 36 -3.99 -16.57 -15.65
N ASN A 37 -4.88 -15.93 -14.86
CA ASN A 37 -5.96 -15.13 -15.41
C ASN A 37 -5.44 -13.97 -16.27
N VAL A 38 -4.30 -13.39 -15.89
CA VAL A 38 -3.69 -12.32 -16.68
C VAL A 38 -3.07 -12.85 -17.97
N GLU A 39 -2.46 -14.03 -17.94
CA GLU A 39 -1.98 -14.75 -19.12
C GLU A 39 -3.11 -14.97 -20.13
N ASP A 40 -4.24 -15.54 -19.66
CA ASP A 40 -5.43 -15.76 -20.49
C ASP A 40 -5.96 -14.46 -21.11
N LEU A 41 -6.05 -13.38 -20.32
CA LEU A 41 -6.49 -12.07 -20.80
C LEU A 41 -5.53 -11.43 -21.81
N LEU A 42 -4.24 -11.69 -21.72
CA LEU A 42 -3.25 -11.23 -22.70
C LEU A 42 -3.37 -12.04 -23.99
N PHE A 43 -3.56 -13.36 -23.89
CA PHE A 43 -3.77 -14.25 -25.02
C PHE A 43 -5.00 -13.85 -25.84
N GLU A 44 -6.14 -13.55 -25.18
CA GLU A 44 -7.36 -13.05 -25.83
C GLU A 44 -7.13 -11.74 -26.63
N ARG A 45 -6.08 -10.98 -26.28
CA ARG A 45 -5.67 -9.74 -26.97
C ARG A 45 -4.57 -9.96 -28.00
N GLY A 46 -4.29 -11.22 -28.35
CA GLY A 46 -3.25 -11.57 -29.31
C GLY A 46 -1.82 -11.40 -28.76
N ILE A 47 -1.67 -11.36 -27.45
CA ILE A 47 -0.36 -11.31 -26.78
C ILE A 47 -0.07 -12.68 -26.18
N ASP A 48 0.56 -13.52 -26.98
CA ASP A 48 0.96 -14.89 -26.59
C ASP A 48 2.24 -14.85 -25.74
N ILE A 49 2.10 -15.16 -24.46
CA ILE A 49 3.20 -15.10 -23.49
C ILE A 49 3.05 -16.27 -22.51
N CYS A 50 4.12 -17.03 -22.32
CA CYS A 50 4.12 -18.15 -21.38
C CYS A 50 4.13 -17.67 -19.91
N HIS A 51 3.62 -18.54 -19.03
CA HIS A 51 3.49 -18.30 -17.61
C HIS A 51 4.81 -17.85 -16.94
N GLU A 52 5.94 -18.43 -17.33
CA GLU A 52 7.26 -18.08 -16.81
C GLU A 52 7.63 -16.63 -17.13
N THR A 53 7.28 -16.15 -18.32
CA THR A 53 7.48 -14.75 -18.70
C THR A 53 6.61 -13.82 -17.87
N VAL A 54 5.35 -14.20 -17.61
CA VAL A 54 4.42 -13.46 -16.72
C VAL A 54 5.00 -13.37 -15.30
N CYS A 55 5.50 -14.48 -14.74
CA CYS A 55 6.16 -14.52 -13.44
C CYS A 55 7.43 -13.66 -13.41
N LEU A 56 8.25 -13.71 -14.46
CA LEU A 56 9.46 -12.89 -14.58
C LEU A 56 9.10 -11.40 -14.58
N TRP A 57 8.10 -10.99 -15.34
CA TRP A 57 7.64 -9.61 -15.38
C TRP A 57 7.13 -9.14 -14.03
N TRP A 58 6.35 -9.97 -13.33
CA TRP A 58 5.87 -9.65 -12.00
C TRP A 58 7.03 -9.42 -11.02
N ASN A 59 7.96 -10.34 -10.95
CA ASN A 59 9.09 -10.25 -10.03
C ASN A 59 9.99 -9.04 -10.34
N ARG A 60 10.17 -8.73 -11.62
CA ARG A 60 11.05 -7.64 -12.05
C ARG A 60 10.39 -6.26 -11.98
N PHE A 61 9.17 -6.14 -12.48
CA PHE A 61 8.51 -4.85 -12.66
C PHE A 61 7.48 -4.54 -11.58
N GLY A 62 6.89 -5.53 -10.93
CA GLY A 62 5.89 -5.35 -9.88
C GLY A 62 6.35 -4.37 -8.78
N PRO A 63 7.52 -4.55 -8.17
CA PRO A 63 8.02 -3.63 -7.14
C PRO A 63 8.22 -2.19 -7.66
N ILE A 64 8.69 -2.02 -8.90
CA ILE A 64 8.92 -0.70 -9.52
C ILE A 64 7.58 0.03 -9.70
N PHE A 65 6.58 -0.65 -10.28
CA PHE A 65 5.25 -0.06 -10.49
C PHE A 65 4.52 0.18 -9.17
N ALA A 66 4.63 -0.73 -8.21
CA ALA A 66 4.04 -0.53 -6.89
C ALA A 66 4.62 0.69 -6.18
N ALA A 67 5.94 0.90 -6.27
CA ALA A 67 6.60 2.07 -5.72
C ALA A 67 6.12 3.36 -6.40
N ASP A 68 5.92 3.33 -7.70
CA ASP A 68 5.50 4.48 -8.49
C ASP A 68 4.04 4.84 -8.25
N ILE A 69 3.14 3.86 -8.24
CA ILE A 69 1.73 4.04 -7.87
C ILE A 69 1.62 4.65 -6.48
N ARG A 70 2.39 4.10 -5.51
CA ARG A 70 2.43 4.60 -4.14
C ARG A 70 2.91 6.05 -4.06
N ARG A 71 3.95 6.40 -4.84
CA ARG A 71 4.47 7.77 -4.92
C ARG A 71 3.46 8.75 -5.49
N GLN A 72 2.80 8.40 -6.59
CA GLN A 72 1.77 9.23 -7.24
C GLN A 72 0.58 9.43 -6.32
N ARG A 73 0.17 8.38 -5.62
CA ARG A 73 -0.90 8.44 -4.65
C ARG A 73 -0.59 9.43 -3.53
N VAL A 74 0.59 9.30 -2.90
CA VAL A 74 1.05 10.23 -1.86
C VAL A 74 1.06 11.68 -2.37
N SER A 75 1.51 11.90 -3.61
CA SER A 75 1.55 13.24 -4.22
C SER A 75 0.14 13.83 -4.40
N ARG A 76 -0.82 13.06 -4.91
CA ARG A 76 -2.22 13.51 -5.05
C ARG A 76 -2.85 13.82 -3.70
N MET A 77 -2.53 13.02 -2.70
CA MET A 77 -3.11 13.08 -1.37
C MET A 77 -2.61 14.27 -0.54
N ARG A 78 -1.41 14.78 -0.77
CA ARG A 78 -0.87 15.94 -0.05
C ARG A 78 -1.70 17.23 -0.22
N GLY A 79 -2.54 17.33 -1.25
CA GLY A 79 -3.45 18.44 -1.48
C GLY A 79 -4.72 18.45 -0.62
N PHE A 80 -5.12 17.32 -0.09
CA PHE A 80 -6.36 17.16 0.69
C PHE A 80 -6.08 17.25 2.20
N ARG A 81 -6.16 18.44 2.77
CA ARG A 81 -5.91 18.67 4.21
C ARG A 81 -6.99 18.11 5.16
N GLN A 82 -8.11 17.61 4.65
CA GLN A 82 -9.26 17.21 5.48
C GLN A 82 -9.47 15.69 5.52
N TRP A 83 -8.40 14.93 5.83
CA TRP A 83 -8.49 13.49 5.77
C TRP A 83 -8.81 12.88 7.10
N ARG A 84 -9.79 11.99 7.04
CA ARG A 84 -10.09 11.07 8.12
C ARG A 84 -9.30 9.79 7.88
N TRP A 85 -8.45 9.44 8.82
CA TRP A 85 -7.75 8.17 8.82
C TRP A 85 -8.40 7.21 9.79
N HIS A 86 -8.54 5.96 9.39
CA HIS A 86 -8.94 4.86 10.23
C HIS A 86 -7.69 4.02 10.51
N LEU A 87 -7.36 3.86 11.79
CA LEU A 87 -6.25 3.03 12.22
C LEU A 87 -6.81 1.77 12.84
N ASP A 88 -6.36 0.63 12.34
CA ASP A 88 -6.64 -0.67 12.90
C ASP A 88 -5.37 -1.53 12.99
N ASP A 89 -5.46 -2.62 13.72
CA ASP A 89 -4.43 -3.63 13.71
C ASP A 89 -5.06 -5.03 13.66
N VAL A 90 -4.41 -5.91 12.92
CA VAL A 90 -4.82 -7.31 12.76
C VAL A 90 -3.67 -8.19 13.18
N PHE A 91 -3.94 -9.22 13.98
CA PHE A 91 -2.94 -10.24 14.26
C PHE A 91 -2.88 -11.25 13.11
N LEU A 92 -1.67 -11.72 12.83
CA LEU A 92 -1.43 -12.75 11.81
C LEU A 92 -0.30 -13.67 12.25
N LYS A 93 -0.34 -14.91 11.80
CA LYS A 93 0.72 -15.88 12.03
C LYS A 93 1.66 -15.92 10.84
N ILE A 94 2.95 -15.70 11.06
CA ILE A 94 4.01 -15.85 10.07
C ILE A 94 4.99 -16.89 10.59
N ASN A 95 5.15 -17.99 9.88
CA ASN A 95 6.01 -19.13 10.30
C ASN A 95 5.73 -19.60 11.73
N GLY A 96 4.45 -19.68 12.11
CA GLY A 96 4.02 -20.11 13.45
C GLY A 96 4.11 -19.02 14.53
N ALA A 97 4.78 -17.91 14.31
CA ALA A 97 4.89 -16.79 15.25
C ALA A 97 3.81 -15.73 15.02
N THR A 98 3.26 -15.19 16.12
CA THR A 98 2.27 -14.11 16.05
C THR A 98 2.93 -12.79 15.72
N HIS A 99 2.35 -12.09 14.76
CA HIS A 99 2.73 -10.74 14.34
C HIS A 99 1.48 -9.85 14.31
N TYR A 100 1.69 -8.55 14.32
CA TYR A 100 0.63 -7.54 14.26
C TYR A 100 0.82 -6.68 13.04
N LEU A 101 -0.19 -6.63 12.18
CA LEU A 101 -0.24 -5.77 11.00
C LEU A 101 -1.04 -4.51 11.36
N TRP A 102 -0.34 -3.41 11.51
CA TRP A 102 -0.91 -2.08 11.69
C TRP A 102 -1.28 -1.51 10.33
N ARG A 103 -2.48 -0.97 10.20
CA ARG A 103 -2.96 -0.36 8.96
C ARG A 103 -3.52 1.03 9.21
N ALA A 104 -3.22 1.95 8.31
CA ALA A 104 -3.92 3.22 8.18
C ALA A 104 -4.69 3.22 6.87
N VAL A 105 -5.97 3.51 6.94
CA VAL A 105 -6.88 3.52 5.80
C VAL A 105 -7.52 4.90 5.72
N ASP A 106 -7.72 5.43 4.53
CA ASP A 106 -8.42 6.70 4.34
C ASP A 106 -9.95 6.53 4.36
N HIS A 107 -10.66 7.62 4.18
CA HIS A 107 -12.13 7.63 4.15
C HIS A 107 -12.72 6.88 2.93
N GLU A 108 -11.93 6.61 1.90
CA GLU A 108 -12.34 5.82 0.72
C GLU A 108 -12.06 4.32 0.89
N GLY A 109 -11.51 3.92 2.05
CA GLY A 109 -11.15 2.53 2.33
C GLY A 109 -9.78 2.12 1.76
N GLU A 110 -9.01 3.06 1.28
CA GLU A 110 -7.71 2.78 0.67
C GLU A 110 -6.58 2.74 1.71
N ILE A 111 -5.72 1.73 1.63
CA ILE A 111 -4.59 1.57 2.55
C ILE A 111 -3.52 2.64 2.28
N LEU A 112 -3.34 3.54 3.23
CA LEU A 112 -2.31 4.56 3.24
C LEU A 112 -0.94 3.97 3.62
N GLU A 113 -0.90 3.27 4.74
CA GLU A 113 0.32 2.68 5.28
C GLU A 113 0.00 1.35 5.93
N SER A 114 0.95 0.43 5.87
CA SER A 114 0.93 -0.83 6.60
C SER A 114 2.29 -1.12 7.22
N TYR A 115 2.28 -1.67 8.43
CA TYR A 115 3.50 -1.95 9.18
C TYR A 115 3.34 -3.21 10.02
N VAL A 116 4.30 -4.12 9.95
CA VAL A 116 4.26 -5.38 10.70
C VAL A 116 5.22 -5.32 11.88
N THR A 117 4.75 -5.75 13.05
CA THR A 117 5.55 -5.82 14.28
C THR A 117 5.37 -7.17 14.97
N LYS A 118 6.34 -7.53 15.82
CA LYS A 118 6.23 -8.71 16.70
C LYS A 118 5.45 -8.43 17.99
N LYS A 119 5.31 -7.15 18.37
CA LYS A 119 4.64 -6.72 19.60
C LYS A 119 3.53 -5.74 19.28
N ARG A 120 2.48 -5.77 20.13
CA ARG A 120 1.33 -4.87 20.10
C ARG A 120 1.42 -3.92 21.29
N ASP A 121 2.34 -2.99 21.24
CA ASP A 121 2.61 -2.04 22.33
C ASP A 121 2.64 -0.58 21.85
N LYS A 122 2.77 0.34 22.82
CA LYS A 122 2.87 1.79 22.54
C LYS A 122 4.00 2.11 21.58
N SER A 123 5.14 1.42 21.68
CA SER A 123 6.32 1.71 20.86
C SER A 123 6.07 1.32 19.38
N ALA A 124 5.39 0.18 19.16
CA ALA A 124 4.97 -0.26 17.83
C ALA A 124 3.96 0.72 17.21
N ALA A 125 2.93 1.12 17.97
CA ALA A 125 1.96 2.12 17.54
C ALA A 125 2.63 3.46 17.19
N LEU A 126 3.56 3.92 18.02
CA LEU A 126 4.31 5.16 17.78
C LEU A 126 5.17 5.09 16.53
N ALA A 127 5.89 3.99 16.31
CA ALA A 127 6.70 3.78 15.12
C ALA A 127 5.85 3.77 13.85
N PHE A 128 4.71 3.08 13.88
CA PHE A 128 3.74 3.04 12.78
C PHE A 128 3.19 4.44 12.48
N MET A 129 2.71 5.17 13.48
CA MET A 129 2.13 6.50 13.31
C MET A 129 3.17 7.51 12.81
N LYS A 130 4.41 7.50 13.33
CA LYS A 130 5.50 8.34 12.81
C LYS A 130 5.73 8.09 11.33
N ARG A 131 5.71 6.83 10.90
CA ARG A 131 5.90 6.45 9.50
C ARG A 131 4.76 6.95 8.63
N ALA A 132 3.51 6.75 9.06
CA ALA A 132 2.32 7.21 8.35
C ALA A 132 2.31 8.75 8.21
N LEU A 133 2.53 9.48 9.31
CA LEU A 133 2.56 10.95 9.33
C LEU A 133 3.71 11.52 8.48
N LYS A 134 4.90 10.89 8.52
CA LYS A 134 6.04 11.34 7.70
C LYS A 134 5.75 11.21 6.21
N ARG A 135 5.04 10.15 5.82
CA ARG A 135 4.78 9.84 4.40
C ARG A 135 3.58 10.58 3.85
N HIS A 136 2.49 10.65 4.61
CA HIS A 136 1.19 11.15 4.15
C HIS A 136 0.81 12.52 4.73
N GLY A 137 1.60 13.06 5.66
CA GLY A 137 1.29 14.31 6.34
C GLY A 137 0.32 14.12 7.51
N LYS A 138 -0.32 15.20 7.95
CA LYS A 138 -1.21 15.19 9.12
C LYS A 138 -2.67 14.99 8.70
N ALA A 139 -3.33 13.99 9.27
CA ALA A 139 -4.78 13.86 9.16
C ALA A 139 -5.49 14.95 9.97
N LYS A 140 -6.69 15.34 9.56
CA LYS A 140 -7.57 16.20 10.38
C LYS A 140 -8.14 15.39 11.53
N THR A 141 -8.57 14.18 11.25
CA THR A 141 -9.17 13.27 12.22
C THR A 141 -8.54 11.88 12.10
N ILE A 142 -8.26 11.27 13.23
CA ILE A 142 -7.75 9.89 13.31
C ILE A 142 -8.75 9.09 14.14
N VAL A 143 -9.40 8.13 13.48
CA VAL A 143 -10.33 7.18 14.09
C VAL A 143 -9.57 5.92 14.46
N THR A 144 -9.76 5.45 15.69
CA THR A 144 -9.13 4.22 16.18
C THR A 144 -10.16 3.26 16.74
N ASP A 145 -9.89 1.99 16.77
CA ASP A 145 -10.71 0.92 17.35
C ASP A 145 -10.72 0.88 18.88
N GLY A 146 -10.24 1.93 19.55
CA GLY A 146 -10.20 1.99 21.02
C GLY A 146 -8.97 1.33 21.65
N LEU A 147 -8.05 0.79 20.87
CA LEU A 147 -6.81 0.20 21.39
C LEU A 147 -6.02 1.21 22.23
N ARG A 148 -5.68 0.84 23.46
CA ARG A 148 -4.98 1.71 24.44
C ARG A 148 -3.62 2.22 23.96
N SER A 149 -2.95 1.52 23.04
CA SER A 149 -1.66 1.91 22.48
C SER A 149 -1.74 3.18 21.62
N TYR A 150 -2.86 3.42 20.93
CA TYR A 150 -3.04 4.59 20.07
C TYR A 150 -3.10 5.91 20.84
N PRO A 151 -3.94 6.05 21.91
CA PRO A 151 -3.97 7.28 22.69
C PRO A 151 -2.61 7.70 23.21
N ALA A 152 -1.87 6.74 23.78
CA ALA A 152 -0.55 7.00 24.32
C ALA A 152 0.46 7.42 23.25
N ALA A 153 0.39 6.83 22.05
CA ALA A 153 1.23 7.21 20.92
C ALA A 153 0.84 8.57 20.33
N MET A 154 -0.47 8.86 20.25
CA MET A 154 -0.97 10.15 19.76
C MET A 154 -0.62 11.31 20.67
N HIS A 155 -0.68 11.11 21.99
CA HIS A 155 -0.25 12.10 22.97
C HIS A 155 1.22 12.46 22.76
N ASP A 156 2.10 11.46 22.62
CA ASP A 156 3.55 11.68 22.39
C ASP A 156 3.85 12.40 21.06
N LEU A 157 2.93 12.33 20.09
CA LEU A 157 3.06 12.99 18.79
C LEU A 157 2.37 14.36 18.73
N GLY A 158 1.78 14.84 19.83
CA GLY A 158 1.04 16.10 19.88
C GLY A 158 -0.22 16.09 18.98
N ASN A 159 -0.84 14.93 18.77
CA ASN A 159 -2.02 14.74 17.95
C ASN A 159 -3.25 14.27 18.77
N GLY A 160 -3.21 14.40 20.08
CA GLY A 160 -4.30 13.96 20.97
C GLY A 160 -5.67 14.54 20.63
N ASP A 161 -5.72 15.81 20.23
CA ASP A 161 -6.95 16.55 19.90
C ASP A 161 -7.62 16.11 18.58
N ARG A 162 -6.96 15.24 17.80
CA ARG A 162 -7.44 14.79 16.49
C ARG A 162 -8.06 13.41 16.51
N ARG A 163 -8.20 12.85 17.71
CA ARG A 163 -8.68 11.49 17.87
C ARG A 163 -10.20 11.44 17.96
N ASP A 164 -10.81 10.60 17.13
CA ASP A 164 -12.15 10.05 17.31
C ASP A 164 -12.06 8.56 17.64
N ILE A 165 -12.95 8.08 18.50
CA ILE A 165 -13.09 6.63 18.74
C ILE A 165 -14.25 6.18 17.85
N ALA A 166 -14.01 5.14 17.03
CA ALA A 166 -15.10 4.49 16.33
C ALA A 166 -16.07 3.95 17.38
N ALA A 167 -17.32 4.40 17.36
CA ALA A 167 -18.37 3.78 18.14
C ALA A 167 -18.41 2.31 17.71
N GLY A 168 -18.16 1.40 18.66
CA GLY A 168 -18.09 -0.02 18.38
C GLY A 168 -19.38 -0.47 17.70
N SER A 169 -19.25 -1.05 16.52
CA SER A 169 -20.31 -1.90 15.99
C SER A 169 -20.30 -3.17 16.86
N ASN A 170 -21.31 -3.31 17.69
CA ASN A 170 -21.69 -4.57 18.29
C ASN A 170 -21.90 -5.64 17.22
#